data_819aeafe11e5c443336a598b9c8b4c6e
#
_entry.id   819aeafe11e5c443336a598b9c8b4c6e
#
_cell.length_a   1.000
_cell.length_b   1.000
_cell.length_c   1.000
_cell.angle_alpha   90.00
_cell.angle_beta   90.00
_cell.angle_gamma   90.00
#
_symmetry.space_group_name_H-M   'P 1'
#
loop_
_entity.id
_entity.type
_entity.pdbx_description
1 polymer ?
#
loop_
_entity_poly.entity_id
_entity_poly.type
_entity_poly.pdbx_seq_one_letter_code
_entity_poly.pdbx_strand_id
1 'polypeptide(L)' 'MRLSEEDKKCIKIXYRNGLNXKEIEKLLNNDFSKDAIQKHIYRHLKEFRNEHIINRALNKNKLKKEFKNIIKNNF' A
#
# COMPACT_ATOMS: atom_id res chain seq x y z
N MET A 1 7.31 -4.77 18.80
CA MET A 1 8.23 -4.06 17.91
C MET A 1 7.66 -2.71 17.49
N ARG A 2 8.48 -1.71 17.51
CA ARG A 2 8.02 -0.37 17.19
C ARG A 2 8.31 0.00 15.75
N LEU A 3 7.38 0.73 15.17
CA LEU A 3 7.59 1.27 13.83
C LEU A 3 8.57 2.43 13.88
N SER A 4 9.59 2.38 13.06
CA SER A 4 10.52 3.49 12.93
C SER A 4 9.85 4.60 12.11
N GLU A 5 10.50 5.77 12.07
CA GLU A 5 9.97 6.87 11.27
C GLU A 5 9.92 6.49 9.79
N GLU A 6 10.92 5.76 9.34
CA GLU A 6 10.94 5.30 7.95
C GLU A 6 9.82 4.30 7.68
N ASP A 7 9.56 3.41 8.64
CA ASP A 7 8.47 2.45 8.51
C ASP A 7 7.13 3.17 8.42
N LYS A 8 6.95 4.18 9.27
CA LYS A 8 5.72 4.96 9.27
C LYS A 8 5.52 5.68 7.95
N LYS A 9 6.60 6.26 7.40
CA LYS A 9 6.55 6.90 6.10
C LYS A 9 6.15 5.92 5.02
N CYS A 10 6.75 4.74 5.05
CA CYS A 10 6.48 3.71 4.07
C CYS A 10 5.01 3.31 4.11
N ILE A 11 4.49 3.10 5.31
CA ILE A 11 3.08 2.75 5.48
C ILE A 11 2.19 3.87 4.96
N LYS A 12 2.52 5.11 5.26
CA LYS A 12 1.74 6.26 4.82
C LYS A 12 1.70 6.33 3.30
N ILE A 13 2.83 6.22 2.68
CA ILE A 13 2.92 6.28 1.23
C ILE A 13 2.14 5.15 0.56
N UNK A 14 2.26 4.10 1.10
CA UNK A 14 1.68 3.14 0.65
C UNK A 14 0.35 3.14 0.75
N TYR A 15 -0.12 3.44 1.74
CA TYR A 15 -1.54 3.53 1.99
C TYR A 15 -2.21 4.58 1.10
N ARG A 16 -1.58 5.71 0.98
CA ARG A 16 -2.11 6.78 0.15
C ARG A 16 -2.16 6.36 -1.32
N ASN A 17 -1.29 5.46 -1.72
CA ASN A 17 -1.27 4.96 -3.10
C ASN A 17 -2.22 3.79 -3.32
N GLY A 18 -2.96 3.40 -2.31
CA GLY A 18 -4.01 2.40 -2.49
C GLY A 18 -3.62 0.99 -2.10
N LEU A 19 -2.46 0.81 -1.46
CA LEU A 19 -2.04 -0.50 -1.01
C LEU A 19 -2.77 -0.89 0.27
N ASN A 20 -3.18 -2.16 0.36
CA ASN A 20 -3.80 -2.63 1.60
C ASN A 20 -2.74 -3.19 2.56
N UNK A 21 -3.07 -3.53 3.56
CA UNK A 21 -2.29 -3.86 4.44
C UNK A 21 -1.46 -4.88 4.15
N LYS A 22 -2.07 -5.97 3.63
CA LYS A 22 -1.31 -7.13 3.24
C LYS A 22 -0.17 -6.78 2.29
N GLU A 23 -0.45 -5.89 1.36
CA GLU A 23 0.57 -5.44 0.41
C GLU A 23 1.65 -4.64 1.10
N ILE A 24 1.27 -3.81 2.06
CA ILE A 24 2.25 -3.03 2.82
C ILE A 24 3.11 -3.95 3.67
N GLU A 25 2.52 -4.99 4.22
CA GLU A 25 3.27 -5.99 4.98
C GLU A 25 4.41 -6.56 4.15
N LYS A 26 4.13 -6.86 2.89
CA LYS A 26 5.17 -7.38 2.00
C LYS A 26 6.25 -6.35 1.72
N LEU A 27 5.87 -5.10 1.56
CA LEU A 27 6.84 -4.03 1.35
C LEU A 27 7.82 -3.91 2.52
N LEU A 28 7.34 -4.18 3.73
CA LEU A 28 8.17 -4.09 4.92
C LEU A 28 8.88 -5.41 5.23
N ASN A 29 8.92 -6.31 4.25
CA ASN A 29 9.59 -7.60 4.37
C ASN A 29 9.04 -8.44 5.51
N ASN A 30 7.77 -8.26 5.81
CA ASN A 30 7.09 -9.01 6.86
C ASN A 30 7.67 -8.76 8.24
N ASP A 31 8.33 -7.64 8.43
CA ASP A 31 8.86 -7.26 9.74
C ASP A 31 7.75 -6.91 10.72
N PHE A 32 6.59 -6.53 10.20
CA PHE A 32 5.44 -6.17 11.02
C PHE A 32 4.23 -6.91 10.51
N SER A 33 3.37 -7.32 11.44
CA SER A 33 2.17 -8.04 11.03
C SER A 33 1.18 -7.12 10.34
N LYS A 34 0.32 -7.71 9.54
CA LYS A 34 -0.75 -6.98 8.87
C LYS A 34 -1.62 -6.25 9.89
N ASP A 35 -1.88 -6.90 11.02
CA ASP A 35 -2.71 -6.29 12.06
C ASP A 35 -2.07 -5.05 12.65
N ALA A 36 -0.77 -5.09 12.89
CA ALA A 36 -0.05 -3.94 13.43
C ALA A 36 -0.10 -2.78 12.45
N ILE A 37 0.11 -3.07 11.17
CA ILE A 37 0.07 -2.06 10.12
C ILE A 37 -1.34 -1.47 10.03
N GLN A 38 -2.35 -2.31 10.07
CA GLN A 38 -3.74 -1.86 10.00
C GLN A 38 -4.12 -0.97 11.17
N LYS A 39 -3.64 -1.31 12.36
CA LYS A 39 -3.89 -0.48 13.54
C LYS A 39 -3.26 0.90 13.38
N HIS A 40 -2.04 0.93 12.86
CA HIS A 40 -1.36 2.20 12.63
C HIS A 40 -2.15 3.06 11.63
N ILE A 41 -2.61 2.43 10.55
CA ILE A 41 -3.40 3.13 9.54
C ILE A 41 -4.68 3.68 10.16
N TYR A 42 -5.36 2.84 10.91
CA TYR A 42 -6.62 3.24 11.51
C TYR A 42 -6.45 4.41 12.49
N ARG A 43 -5.36 4.41 13.25
CA ARG A 43 -5.12 5.45 14.24
C ARG A 43 -4.59 6.75 13.66
N HIS A 44 -3.76 6.67 12.63
CA HIS A 44 -3.01 7.84 12.18
C HIS A 44 -3.27 8.26 10.75
N LEU A 45 -3.83 7.39 9.93
CA LEU A 45 -3.99 7.67 8.51
C LEU A 45 -5.44 7.69 8.04
N LYS A 46 -6.37 7.86 8.96
CA LYS A 46 -7.79 7.92 8.63
C LYS A 46 -8.10 8.99 7.59
N GLU A 47 -7.43 10.12 7.70
CA GLU A 47 -7.70 11.25 6.81
C GLU A 47 -7.35 10.93 5.36
N PHE A 48 -6.54 9.90 5.14
CA PHE A 48 -6.15 9.50 3.79
C PHE A 48 -7.00 8.37 3.24
N ARG A 49 -8.06 8.00 3.95
CA ARG A 49 -8.88 6.88 3.54
C ARG A 49 -9.51 7.08 2.16
N ASN A 50 -10.07 8.26 1.91
CA ASN A 50 -10.68 8.54 0.62
C ASN A 50 -9.66 8.48 -0.49
N GLU A 51 -8.50 9.06 -0.24
CA GLU A 51 -7.40 9.00 -1.21
C GLU A 51 -6.99 7.57 -1.48
N HIS A 52 -6.92 6.75 -0.43
CA HIS A 52 -6.59 5.35 -0.55
C HIS A 52 -7.60 4.63 -1.45
N ILE A 53 -8.88 4.83 -1.20
CA ILE A 53 -9.94 4.16 -1.95
C ILE A 53 -9.88 4.57 -3.42
N ILE A 54 -9.73 5.86 -3.67
CA ILE A 54 -9.67 6.38 -5.03
C ILE A 54 -8.47 5.82 -5.77
N ASN A 55 -7.31 5.87 -5.14
CA ASN A 55 -6.08 5.40 -5.78
C ASN A 55 -6.08 3.90 -5.96
N ARG A 56 -6.68 3.17 -5.03
CA ARG A 56 -6.78 1.72 -5.19
C ARG A 56 -7.63 1.37 -6.40
N ALA A 57 -8.73 2.06 -6.60
CA ALA A 57 -9.58 1.83 -7.76
C ALA A 57 -8.87 2.18 -9.06
N LEU A 58 -8.19 3.32 -9.07
CA LEU A 58 -7.45 3.75 -10.25
C LEU A 58 -6.30 2.81 -10.56
N ASN A 59 -5.54 2.44 -9.56
CA ASN A 59 -4.37 1.59 -9.73
C ASN A 59 -4.76 0.18 -10.15
N LYS A 60 -5.89 -0.29 -9.67
CA LYS A 60 -6.36 -1.62 -10.04
C LYS A 60 -6.56 -1.72 -11.54
N ASN A 61 -7.18 -0.72 -12.14
CA ASN A 61 -7.39 -0.71 -13.58
C ASN A 61 -6.12 -0.42 -14.34
N LYS A 62 -5.36 0.55 -13.85
CA LYS A 62 -4.15 0.98 -14.50
C LYS A 62 -3.08 -0.11 -14.49
N LEU A 63 -2.90 -0.75 -13.34
CA LEU A 63 -1.90 -1.79 -13.21
C LEU A 63 -2.20 -3.00 -14.09
N LYS A 64 -3.46 -3.32 -14.24
CA LYS A 64 -3.84 -4.43 -15.11
C LYS A 64 -3.42 -4.17 -16.54
N LYS A 65 -3.69 -2.97 -17.04
CA LYS A 65 -3.33 -2.59 -18.40
C LYS A 65 -1.83 -2.53 -18.59
N GLU A 66 -1.14 -1.90 -17.65
CA GLU A 66 0.31 -1.76 -17.74
C GLU A 66 1.00 -3.11 -17.63
N PHE A 67 0.49 -3.96 -16.77
CA PHE A 67 1.05 -5.29 -16.59
C PHE A 67 0.94 -6.10 -17.87
N LYS A 68 -0.21 -6.02 -18.52
CA LYS A 68 -0.41 -6.72 -19.78
C LYS A 68 0.50 -6.17 -20.87
N ASN A 69 0.66 -4.87 -20.91
CA ASN A 69 1.53 -4.24 -21.90
C ASN A 69 2.98 -4.64 -21.70
N ILE A 70 3.42 -4.69 -20.45
CA ILE A 70 4.78 -5.08 -20.13
C ILE A 70 5.02 -6.52 -20.58
N ILE A 71 4.10 -7.41 -20.26
CA ILE A 71 4.23 -8.79 -20.65
C ILE A 71 4.25 -8.93 -22.18
N LYS A 72 3.34 -8.21 -22.84
CA LYS A 72 3.25 -8.25 -24.28
C LYS A 72 4.51 -7.74 -24.96
N ASN A 73 5.06 -6.66 -24.43
CA ASN A 73 6.19 -6.00 -25.08
C ASN A 73 7.53 -6.64 -24.72
N ASN A 74 7.61 -7.31 -23.61
CA ASN A 74 8.88 -7.88 -23.13
C ASN A 74 8.99 -9.36 -23.34
N PHE A 75 7.91 -10.00 -23.70
CA PHE A 75 7.88 -11.45 -23.94
C PHE A 75 7.15 -11.72 -25.24
#